data_71a2417c41991cac80645ad9af738916
#
_entry.id   71a2417c41991cac80645ad9af738916
#
_cell.length_a   1.000
_cell.length_b   1.000
_cell.length_c   1.000
_cell.angle_alpha   90.00
_cell.angle_beta   90.00
_cell.angle_gamma   90.00
#
_symmetry.space_group_name_H-M   'P 1'
#
loop_
_entity.id
_entity.type
_entity.pdbx_description
1 polymer ?
#
loop_
_entity_poly.entity_id
_entity_poly.type
_entity_poly.pdbx_seq_one_letter_code
_entity_poly.pdbx_strand_id
1 'polypeptide(L)'
;SRLRERPSEDALPWQVESLVSELIDRAKGLTGTERVILRYYAEGYAVKDISGLLFISVGTVKGHNSHIYSKLGVNSYDSLKAYLDVLRRCERLEELLQGGGK
;
A
#
# COMPACT_ATOMS: atom_id res chain seq x y z
N SER A 1 25.41 17.18 -17.92
CA SER A 1 24.88 17.24 -17.66
C SER A 1 24.23 16.72 -17.24
N ARG A 2 24.16 16.61 -16.70
CA ARG A 2 23.60 16.14 -16.24
C ARG A 2 22.50 16.21 -16.40
N LEU A 3 22.15 16.92 -16.50
CA LEU A 3 21.01 17.14 -16.72
C LEU A 3 20.57 16.39 -17.72
N ARG A 4 21.18 16.12 -18.54
CA ARG A 4 20.77 15.42 -19.50
C ARG A 4 20.88 14.04 -19.28
N GLU A 5 21.35 13.57 -18.24
CA GLU A 5 21.32 12.25 -18.00
C GLU A 5 20.03 11.88 -17.54
N ARG A 6 19.31 10.94 -18.09
CA ARG A 6 18.08 10.48 -17.65
C ARG A 6 18.29 9.42 -16.65
N PRO A 7 17.46 9.28 -15.61
CA PRO A 7 17.53 8.16 -14.69
C PRO A 7 17.36 6.87 -15.48
N SER A 8 17.96 5.81 -15.02
CA SER A 8 17.75 4.54 -15.68
C SER A 8 16.31 4.16 -15.48
N GLU A 9 15.83 3.21 -16.26
CA GLU A 9 14.46 2.80 -16.14
C GLU A 9 14.15 2.21 -14.80
N ASP A 10 15.17 1.73 -14.10
CA ASP A 10 14.95 1.17 -12.79
C ASP A 10 15.05 2.18 -11.67
N ALA A 11 15.44 3.40 -11.99
CA ALA A 11 15.61 4.41 -10.95
C ALA A 11 14.36 5.23 -10.81
N LEU A 12 14.03 5.60 -9.59
CA LEU A 12 12.87 6.42 -9.32
C LEU A 12 13.31 7.84 -9.06
N PRO A 13 12.50 8.82 -9.46
CA PRO A 13 12.76 10.17 -8.99
C PRO A 13 12.76 10.19 -7.48
N TRP A 14 13.59 11.05 -6.91
CA TRP A 14 13.75 11.07 -5.46
C TRP A 14 12.42 11.36 -4.74
N GLN A 15 11.51 12.13 -5.37
CA GLN A 15 10.23 12.39 -4.75
C GLN A 15 9.40 11.13 -4.62
N VAL A 16 9.42 10.29 -5.64
CA VAL A 16 8.67 9.04 -5.60
C VAL A 16 9.32 8.09 -4.61
N GLU A 17 10.64 8.03 -4.63
CA GLU A 17 11.34 7.18 -3.71
C GLU A 17 11.07 7.58 -2.27
N SER A 18 11.03 8.87 -1.99
CA SER A 18 10.73 9.37 -0.67
C SER A 18 9.33 9.00 -0.24
N LEU A 19 8.37 9.12 -1.15
CA LEU A 19 6.99 8.75 -0.86
C LEU A 19 6.87 7.25 -0.58
N VAL A 20 7.52 6.44 -1.39
CA VAL A 20 7.48 5.00 -1.24
C VAL A 20 8.06 4.60 0.12
N SER A 21 9.20 5.19 0.47
CA SER A 21 9.84 4.89 1.75
C SER A 21 8.95 5.29 2.91
N GLU A 22 8.26 6.41 2.79
CA GLU A 22 7.39 6.87 3.84
C GLU A 22 6.20 5.93 4.00
N LEU A 23 5.63 5.47 2.90
CA LEU A 23 4.51 4.54 2.96
C LEU A 23 4.94 3.22 3.64
N ILE A 24 6.11 2.73 3.28
CA ILE A 24 6.62 1.50 3.87
C ILE A 24 6.81 1.69 5.37
N ASP A 25 7.34 2.82 5.76
CA ASP A 25 7.56 3.09 7.16
C ASP A 25 6.24 3.16 7.93
N ARG A 26 5.25 3.82 7.36
CA ARG A 26 3.94 3.93 8.01
C ARG A 26 3.24 2.59 8.11
N ALA A 27 3.50 1.70 7.15
CA ALA A 27 2.87 0.38 7.17
C ALA A 27 3.32 -0.45 8.36
N LYS A 28 4.41 -0.08 9.01
CA LYS A 28 4.85 -0.80 10.20
C LYS A 28 3.84 -0.69 11.32
N GLY A 29 2.97 0.30 11.28
CA GLY A 29 1.94 0.47 12.30
C GLY A 29 0.67 -0.32 12.06
N LEU A 30 0.58 -1.05 10.96
CA LEU A 30 -0.62 -1.82 10.68
C LEU A 30 -0.70 -3.06 11.55
N THR A 31 -1.91 -3.42 11.94
CA THR A 31 -2.13 -4.68 12.65
C THR A 31 -2.06 -5.83 11.66
N GLY A 32 -2.01 -7.05 12.18
CA GLY A 32 -2.00 -8.22 11.31
C GLY A 32 -3.20 -8.29 10.40
N THR A 33 -4.39 -8.02 10.94
CA THR A 33 -5.61 -8.04 10.14
C THR A 33 -5.57 -6.96 9.06
N GLU A 34 -5.11 -5.78 9.42
CA GLU A 34 -5.01 -4.69 8.44
C GLU A 34 -4.05 -5.05 7.32
N ARG A 35 -2.95 -5.71 7.66
CA ARG A 35 -2.00 -6.14 6.64
C ARG A 35 -2.60 -7.18 5.72
N VAL A 36 -3.37 -8.10 6.26
CA VAL A 36 -4.04 -9.11 5.44
C VAL A 36 -5.00 -8.43 4.48
N ILE A 37 -5.77 -7.47 4.97
CA ILE A 37 -6.72 -6.76 4.12
C ILE A 37 -5.97 -5.99 3.03
N LEU A 38 -4.88 -5.34 3.40
CA LEU A 38 -4.10 -4.59 2.43
C LEU A 38 -3.54 -5.51 1.34
N ARG A 39 -3.10 -6.70 1.74
CA ARG A 39 -2.60 -7.66 0.76
C ARG A 39 -3.70 -8.07 -0.21
N TYR A 40 -4.91 -8.29 0.27
CA TYR A 40 -6.01 -8.63 -0.63
C TYR A 40 -6.28 -7.50 -1.61
N TYR A 41 -6.23 -6.24 -1.15
CA TYR A 41 -6.39 -5.13 -2.07
C TYR A 41 -5.29 -5.12 -3.12
N ALA A 42 -4.07 -5.40 -2.70
CA ALA A 42 -2.95 -5.44 -3.64
C ALA A 42 -3.13 -6.53 -4.68
N GLU A 43 -3.86 -7.59 -4.32
CA GLU A 43 -4.13 -8.68 -5.24
C GLU A 43 -5.38 -8.44 -6.09
N GLY A 44 -6.04 -7.32 -5.88
CA GLY A 44 -7.17 -6.96 -6.72
C GLY A 44 -8.55 -7.28 -6.17
N TYR A 45 -8.63 -7.76 -4.94
CA TYR A 45 -9.92 -8.08 -4.36
C TYR A 45 -10.65 -6.82 -3.92
N ALA A 46 -11.97 -6.85 -4.02
CA ALA A 46 -12.81 -5.74 -3.59
C ALA A 46 -13.29 -5.99 -2.17
N VAL A 47 -13.90 -4.97 -1.58
CA VAL A 47 -14.39 -5.04 -0.21
C VAL A 47 -15.31 -6.25 -0.01
N LYS A 48 -16.21 -6.48 -0.96
CA LYS A 48 -17.13 -7.61 -0.84
C LYS A 48 -16.40 -8.94 -0.82
N ASP A 49 -15.37 -9.06 -1.64
CA ASP A 49 -14.60 -10.29 -1.69
C ASP A 49 -13.90 -10.52 -0.36
N ILE A 50 -13.34 -9.47 0.19
CA ILE A 50 -12.60 -9.57 1.45
C ILE A 50 -13.54 -9.95 2.58
N SER A 51 -14.73 -9.36 2.57
CA SER A 51 -15.75 -9.71 3.55
C SER A 51 -15.99 -11.21 3.54
N GLY A 52 -16.15 -11.79 2.36
CA GLY A 52 -16.38 -13.22 2.25
C GLY A 52 -15.17 -14.05 2.65
N LEU A 53 -14.00 -13.62 2.24
CA LEU A 53 -12.78 -14.37 2.52
C LEU A 53 -12.45 -14.39 4.01
N LEU A 54 -12.74 -13.31 4.71
CA LEU A 54 -12.41 -13.22 6.12
C LEU A 54 -13.58 -13.52 7.04
N PHE A 55 -14.75 -13.79 6.47
CA PHE A 55 -15.96 -14.10 7.24
C PHE A 55 -16.33 -12.96 8.20
N ILE A 56 -16.24 -11.73 7.71
CA ILE A 56 -16.65 -10.55 8.47
C ILE A 56 -17.55 -9.72 7.58
N SER A 57 -18.29 -8.80 8.19
CA SER A 57 -19.22 -7.98 7.41
C SER A 57 -18.47 -6.94 6.58
N VAL A 58 -19.14 -6.46 5.55
CA VAL A 58 -18.60 -5.37 4.76
C VAL A 58 -18.33 -4.14 5.63
N GLY A 59 -19.23 -3.89 6.60
CA GLY A 59 -19.03 -2.78 7.50
C GLY A 59 -17.76 -2.91 8.32
N THR A 60 -17.45 -4.13 8.74
CA THR A 60 -16.23 -4.38 9.49
C THR A 60 -14.99 -4.15 8.61
N VAL A 61 -15.06 -4.60 7.35
CA VAL A 61 -13.95 -4.35 6.43
C VAL A 61 -13.76 -2.87 6.25
N LYS A 62 -14.85 -2.12 6.09
CA LYS A 62 -14.74 -0.67 5.92
C LYS A 62 -14.18 0.02 7.15
N GLY A 63 -14.48 -0.52 8.34
CA GLY A 63 -13.88 0.00 9.56
C GLY A 63 -12.37 -0.18 9.55
N HIS A 64 -11.91 -1.36 9.14
CA HIS A 64 -10.48 -1.58 9.02
C HIS A 64 -9.87 -0.66 7.96
N ASN A 65 -10.60 -0.42 6.87
CA ASN A 65 -10.10 0.48 5.82
C ASN A 65 -9.81 1.86 6.36
N SER A 66 -10.68 2.38 7.21
CA SER A 66 -10.46 3.70 7.79
C SER A 66 -9.16 3.75 8.56
N HIS A 67 -8.88 2.70 9.32
CA HIS A 67 -7.65 2.64 10.08
C HIS A 67 -6.43 2.51 9.16
N ILE A 68 -6.56 1.71 8.10
CA ILE A 68 -5.48 1.56 7.14
C ILE A 68 -5.18 2.90 6.49
N TYR A 69 -6.23 3.59 6.03
CA TYR A 69 -6.06 4.88 5.38
C TYR A 69 -5.38 5.87 6.31
N SER A 70 -5.83 5.91 7.55
CA SER A 70 -5.26 6.83 8.51
C SER A 70 -3.80 6.53 8.78
N LYS A 71 -3.47 5.26 8.95
CA LYS A 71 -2.09 4.87 9.25
C LYS A 71 -1.15 5.10 8.08
N LEU A 72 -1.62 4.90 6.87
CA LEU A 72 -0.80 5.11 5.69
C LEU A 72 -0.83 6.55 5.20
N GLY A 73 -1.74 7.36 5.73
CA GLY A 73 -1.82 8.74 5.32
C GLY A 73 -2.46 8.93 3.96
N VAL A 74 -3.37 8.02 3.58
CA VAL A 74 -4.08 8.17 2.31
C VAL A 74 -5.52 8.55 2.60
N ASN A 75 -6.19 9.14 1.62
CA ASN A 75 -7.51 9.68 1.83
C ASN A 75 -8.64 8.83 1.30
N SER A 76 -8.36 7.91 0.43
CA SER A 76 -9.43 7.18 -0.23
C SER A 76 -8.91 5.86 -0.77
N TYR A 77 -9.86 5.02 -1.14
CA TYR A 77 -9.53 3.75 -1.78
C TYR A 77 -8.79 3.97 -3.09
N ASP A 78 -9.19 4.97 -3.87
CA ASP A 78 -8.52 5.24 -5.13
C ASP A 78 -7.08 5.64 -4.91
N SER A 79 -6.82 6.46 -3.90
CA SER A 79 -5.45 6.84 -3.57
C SER A 79 -4.66 5.62 -3.13
N LEU A 80 -5.27 4.77 -2.30
CA LEU A 80 -4.58 3.57 -1.85
C LEU A 80 -4.21 2.69 -3.03
N LYS A 81 -5.13 2.48 -3.96
CA LYS A 81 -4.85 1.64 -5.12
C LYS A 81 -3.75 2.24 -5.97
N ALA A 82 -3.74 3.55 -6.13
CA ALA A 82 -2.70 4.21 -6.91
C ALA A 82 -1.33 3.98 -6.28
N TYR A 83 -1.24 4.10 -4.96
CA TYR A 83 0.03 3.88 -4.28
C TYR A 83 0.46 2.42 -4.37
N LEU A 84 -0.50 1.48 -4.25
CA LEU A 84 -0.14 0.08 -4.38
C LEU A 84 0.38 -0.22 -5.78
N ASP A 85 -0.17 0.44 -6.78
CA ASP A 85 0.28 0.24 -8.14
C ASP A 85 1.70 0.77 -8.32
N VAL A 86 2.00 1.94 -7.74
CA VAL A 86 3.35 2.49 -7.80
C VAL A 86 4.32 1.54 -7.11
N LEU A 87 3.95 1.03 -5.94
CA LEU A 87 4.82 0.12 -5.21
C LEU A 87 5.08 -1.17 -5.99
N ARG A 88 4.04 -1.67 -6.67
CA ARG A 88 4.21 -2.87 -7.48
C ARG A 88 5.19 -2.61 -8.61
N ARG A 89 5.08 -1.47 -9.27
CA ARG A 89 5.97 -1.14 -10.39
C ARG A 89 7.39 -0.94 -9.94
N CYS A 90 7.58 -0.50 -8.71
CA CYS A 90 8.91 -0.33 -8.15
C CYS A 90 9.46 -1.61 -7.55
N GLU A 91 8.66 -2.65 -7.54
CA GLU A 91 9.04 -3.92 -6.94
C GLU A 91 9.31 -3.78 -5.44
N ARG A 92 8.56 -2.89 -4.81
CA ARG A 92 8.71 -2.69 -3.36
C ARG A 92 7.43 -3.01 -2.60
N LEU A 93 6.46 -3.62 -3.28
CA LEU A 93 5.18 -3.90 -2.67
C LEU A 93 5.33 -4.85 -1.48
N GLU A 94 6.19 -5.86 -1.59
CA GLU A 94 6.35 -6.81 -0.50
C GLU A 94 6.90 -6.14 0.77
N GLU A 95 7.74 -5.15 0.60
CA GLU A 95 8.24 -4.44 1.77
C GLU A 95 7.09 -3.78 2.53
N LEU A 96 6.16 -3.19 1.80
CA LEU A 96 5.01 -2.57 2.42
C LEU A 96 4.14 -3.59 3.12
N LEU A 97 3.87 -4.71 2.45
CA LEU A 97 2.96 -5.72 2.95
C LEU A 97 3.52 -6.48 4.15
N GLN A 98 4.84 -6.55 4.25
CA GLN A 98 5.46 -7.22 5.37
C GLN A 98 5.58 -6.32 6.59
N GLY A 99 5.26 -5.06 6.42
CA GLY A 99 5.24 -4.17 7.56
C GLY A 99 6.57 -3.94 8.20
N GLY A 100 7.60 -3.99 7.42
CA GLY A 100 8.88 -3.68 7.98
C GLY A 100 9.42 -4.70 8.89
N GLY A 101 8.98 -5.83 8.73
CA GLY A 101 9.63 -6.60 9.40
C GLY A 101 9.46 -7.38 10.41
N LYS A 102 9.01 -7.79 10.45
CA LYS A 102 8.92 -8.64 11.30
C LYS A 102 8.20 -9.16 11.21
#